data_df8ac2f45c6fab084c635f5db9c136ed
#
_entry.id   df8ac2f45c6fab084c635f5db9c136ed
#
_cell.length_a   1.000
_cell.length_b   1.000
_cell.length_c   1.000
_cell.angle_alpha   90.00
_cell.angle_beta   90.00
_cell.angle_gamma   90.00
#
_symmetry.space_group_name_H-M   'P 1'
#
loop_
_entity.id
_entity.type
_entity.pdbx_description
1 polymer ?
#
loop_
_entity_poly.entity_id
_entity_poly.type
_entity_poly.pdbx_seq_one_letter_code
_entity_poly.pdbx_strand_id
1 'polypeptide(L)'
;KLREHKVMVAVPTLLLGEEHDGELITRLEDHYLTNSDENYIFALLCDLKAADKKSLPEDDGRIDYIKRRIDALNAKYGEHFMLFLRERHFCEGENAYMGRERKRGAIIGLCRYLRGGESDIIAYGKADTHAVEYLLTLDEDTRLNPGAVSDMLGVMIHPMNKPVTDEKRRIVKKGYAIVAPRTDISLESSSKTRFAELYFGIGGMDVYS
;
A
#
# COMPACT_ATOMS: atom_id res chain seq x y z
N LYS A 1 -19.46 11.08 9.73
CA LYS A 1 -18.53 11.83 8.83
C LYS A 1 -17.34 10.98 8.39
N LEU A 2 -16.64 10.27 9.28
CA LEU A 2 -15.53 9.37 8.90
C LEU A 2 -15.98 8.24 7.96
N ARG A 3 -17.15 7.67 8.21
CA ARG A 3 -17.75 6.58 7.41
C ARG A 3 -18.33 6.98 6.06
N GLU A 4 -18.19 8.24 5.66
CA GLU A 4 -18.65 8.73 4.35
C GLU A 4 -17.51 8.71 3.31
N HIS A 5 -16.25 8.47 3.74
CA HIS A 5 -15.07 8.54 2.90
C HIS A 5 -14.51 7.16 2.58
N LYS A 6 -14.26 6.89 1.33
CA LYS A 6 -13.65 5.65 0.89
C LYS A 6 -12.13 5.74 0.93
N VAL A 7 -11.50 4.83 1.67
CA VAL A 7 -10.06 4.76 1.89
C VAL A 7 -9.50 3.48 1.28
N MET A 8 -8.39 3.58 0.58
CA MET A 8 -7.61 2.42 0.16
C MET A 8 -6.33 2.35 0.97
N VAL A 9 -6.08 1.20 1.58
CA VAL A 9 -4.80 0.83 2.20
C VAL A 9 -4.05 -0.04 1.21
N ALA A 10 -2.96 0.46 0.65
CA ALA A 10 -2.17 -0.22 -0.38
C ALA A 10 -0.77 -0.56 0.15
N VAL A 11 -0.36 -1.80 -0.08
CA VAL A 11 0.96 -2.32 0.28
C VAL A 11 1.76 -2.60 -1.01
N PRO A 12 2.66 -1.69 -1.41
CA PRO A 12 3.57 -1.94 -2.53
C PRO A 12 4.58 -3.02 -2.19
N THR A 13 4.67 -4.04 -3.02
CA THR A 13 5.50 -5.23 -2.78
C THR A 13 5.98 -5.90 -4.06
N LEU A 14 6.91 -6.87 -3.92
CA LEU A 14 7.36 -7.74 -5.00
C LEU A 14 6.80 -9.15 -4.79
N LEU A 15 6.33 -9.80 -5.85
CA LEU A 15 6.01 -11.21 -5.79
C LEU A 15 7.30 -12.04 -5.85
N LEU A 16 7.61 -12.73 -4.75
CA LEU A 16 8.88 -13.44 -4.58
C LEU A 16 8.75 -14.97 -4.62
N GLY A 17 7.57 -15.51 -4.32
CA GLY A 17 7.25 -16.93 -4.28
C GLY A 17 6.20 -17.23 -3.21
N GLU A 18 5.63 -18.45 -3.23
CA GLU A 18 4.43 -18.79 -2.45
C GLU A 18 4.57 -18.56 -0.94
N GLU A 19 5.71 -18.82 -0.34
CA GLU A 19 5.95 -18.60 1.09
C GLU A 19 5.84 -17.11 1.43
N HIS A 20 6.63 -16.27 0.79
CA HIS A 20 6.62 -14.82 0.97
C HIS A 20 5.26 -14.22 0.61
N ASP A 21 4.71 -14.62 -0.54
CA ASP A 21 3.46 -14.09 -1.05
C ASP A 21 2.28 -14.51 -0.15
N GLY A 22 2.37 -15.68 0.50
CA GLY A 22 1.44 -16.13 1.53
C GLY A 22 1.48 -15.28 2.81
N GLU A 23 2.67 -14.86 3.24
CA GLU A 23 2.83 -13.94 4.37
C GLU A 23 2.23 -12.56 4.07
N LEU A 24 2.39 -12.04 2.84
CA LEU A 24 1.77 -10.78 2.42
C LEU A 24 0.25 -10.82 2.54
N ILE A 25 -0.37 -11.92 2.13
CA ILE A 25 -1.83 -12.13 2.27
C ILE A 25 -2.24 -12.17 3.73
N THR A 26 -1.47 -12.86 4.58
CA THR A 26 -1.76 -12.92 6.02
C THR A 26 -1.67 -11.52 6.66
N ARG A 27 -0.65 -10.74 6.32
CA ARG A 27 -0.53 -9.34 6.79
C ARG A 27 -1.65 -8.45 6.29
N LEU A 28 -2.08 -8.63 5.04
CA LEU A 28 -3.20 -7.88 4.49
C LEU A 28 -4.50 -8.19 5.24
N GLU A 29 -4.73 -9.46 5.58
CA GLU A 29 -5.84 -9.89 6.45
C GLU A 29 -5.75 -9.26 7.83
N ASP A 30 -4.57 -9.25 8.46
CA ASP A 30 -4.33 -8.61 9.77
C ASP A 30 -4.63 -7.11 9.73
N HIS A 31 -4.24 -6.40 8.67
CA HIS A 31 -4.58 -4.98 8.50
C HIS A 31 -6.09 -4.75 8.44
N TYR A 32 -6.81 -5.62 7.72
CA TYR A 32 -8.26 -5.57 7.68
C TYR A 32 -8.87 -5.84 9.05
N LEU A 33 -8.46 -6.90 9.73
CA LEU A 33 -9.03 -7.28 11.03
C LEU A 33 -8.84 -6.23 12.12
N THR A 34 -7.73 -5.49 12.06
CA THR A 34 -7.42 -4.42 13.02
C THR A 34 -8.03 -3.07 12.65
N ASN A 35 -8.45 -2.87 11.39
CA ASN A 35 -8.93 -1.58 10.88
C ASN A 35 -10.16 -1.73 9.96
N SER A 36 -11.03 -2.74 10.17
CA SER A 36 -12.18 -2.97 9.29
C SER A 36 -13.21 -1.85 9.33
N ASP A 37 -13.63 -1.41 8.16
CA ASP A 37 -14.79 -0.52 7.93
C ASP A 37 -15.38 -0.85 6.55
N GLU A 38 -16.68 -0.62 6.37
CA GLU A 38 -17.37 -0.90 5.11
C GLU A 38 -16.83 -0.12 3.90
N ASN A 39 -16.19 1.04 4.17
CA ASN A 39 -15.62 1.92 3.17
C ASN A 39 -14.11 1.75 2.97
N TYR A 40 -13.49 0.78 3.61
CA TYR A 40 -12.06 0.55 3.48
C TYR A 40 -11.77 -0.61 2.54
N ILE A 41 -10.81 -0.38 1.63
CA ILE A 41 -10.28 -1.36 0.67
C ILE A 41 -8.83 -1.63 1.04
N PHE A 42 -8.45 -2.89 1.12
CA PHE A 42 -7.08 -3.33 1.40
C PHE A 42 -6.47 -3.95 0.14
N ALA A 43 -5.34 -3.47 -0.30
CA ALA A 43 -4.79 -3.84 -1.60
C ALA A 43 -3.31 -4.20 -1.54
N LEU A 44 -2.94 -5.26 -2.26
CA LEU A 44 -1.55 -5.49 -2.64
C LEU A 44 -1.28 -4.78 -3.97
N LEU A 45 -0.22 -3.98 -4.02
CA LEU A 45 0.28 -3.32 -5.22
C LEU A 45 1.58 -4.00 -5.63
N CYS A 46 1.47 -4.98 -6.53
CA CYS A 46 2.51 -5.94 -6.82
C CYS A 46 3.30 -5.61 -8.07
N ASP A 47 4.63 -5.68 -7.94
CA ASP A 47 5.55 -5.81 -9.05
C ASP A 47 6.05 -7.25 -9.14
N LEU A 48 6.38 -7.68 -10.35
CA LEU A 48 7.15 -8.90 -10.58
C LEU A 48 8.64 -8.61 -10.47
N LYS A 49 9.45 -9.60 -10.07
CA LYS A 49 10.92 -9.48 -10.03
C LYS A 49 11.48 -8.98 -11.36
N ALA A 50 12.57 -8.23 -11.30
CA ALA A 50 13.33 -7.88 -12.49
C ALA A 50 13.79 -9.12 -13.24
N ALA A 51 13.73 -9.10 -14.57
CA ALA A 51 14.05 -10.22 -15.44
C ALA A 51 14.70 -9.75 -16.75
N ASP A 52 15.28 -10.70 -17.47
CA ASP A 52 15.83 -10.50 -18.82
C ASP A 52 14.72 -10.41 -19.91
N LYS A 53 13.50 -10.80 -19.55
CA LYS A 53 12.32 -10.80 -20.44
C LYS A 53 11.11 -10.15 -19.78
N LYS A 54 10.18 -9.66 -20.61
CA LYS A 54 8.92 -9.06 -20.13
C LYS A 54 8.07 -10.05 -19.33
N SER A 55 8.04 -11.34 -19.73
CA SER A 55 7.26 -12.40 -19.09
C SER A 55 8.11 -13.64 -18.90
N LEU A 56 7.96 -14.28 -17.75
CA LEU A 56 8.60 -15.54 -17.40
C LEU A 56 7.55 -16.65 -17.25
N PRO A 57 7.91 -17.93 -17.51
CA PRO A 57 6.96 -19.03 -17.39
C PRO A 57 6.31 -19.19 -16.01
N GLU A 58 7.03 -18.80 -14.95
CA GLU A 58 6.55 -18.86 -13.56
C GLU A 58 5.65 -17.72 -13.14
N ASP A 59 5.54 -16.63 -13.93
CA ASP A 59 4.75 -15.45 -13.57
C ASP A 59 3.27 -15.78 -13.42
N ASP A 60 2.70 -16.52 -14.38
CA ASP A 60 1.29 -16.87 -14.38
C ASP A 60 0.90 -17.68 -13.13
N GLY A 61 1.73 -18.64 -12.74
CA GLY A 61 1.50 -19.44 -11.55
C GLY A 61 1.49 -18.62 -10.26
N ARG A 62 2.39 -17.62 -10.14
CA ARG A 62 2.45 -16.70 -9.00
C ARG A 62 1.23 -15.79 -8.97
N ILE A 63 0.89 -15.20 -10.11
CA ILE A 63 -0.27 -14.32 -10.24
C ILE A 63 -1.55 -15.07 -9.89
N ASP A 64 -1.73 -16.29 -10.39
CA ASP A 64 -2.89 -17.11 -10.10
C ASP A 64 -2.95 -17.54 -8.62
N TYR A 65 -1.80 -17.79 -8.00
CA TYR A 65 -1.73 -18.07 -6.55
C TYR A 65 -2.29 -16.89 -5.76
N ILE A 66 -1.78 -15.67 -5.99
CA ILE A 66 -2.23 -14.47 -5.27
C ILE A 66 -3.71 -14.16 -5.55
N LYS A 67 -4.18 -14.27 -6.79
CA LYS A 67 -5.59 -14.08 -7.13
C LYS A 67 -6.49 -14.99 -6.31
N ARG A 68 -6.18 -16.30 -6.26
CA ARG A 68 -6.95 -17.26 -5.44
C ARG A 68 -6.98 -16.89 -3.97
N ARG A 69 -5.87 -16.36 -3.43
CA ARG A 69 -5.81 -15.93 -2.03
C ARG A 69 -6.67 -14.69 -1.79
N ILE A 70 -6.67 -13.71 -2.70
CA ILE A 70 -7.55 -12.54 -2.66
C ILE A 70 -9.03 -12.95 -2.74
N ASP A 71 -9.38 -13.89 -3.65
CA ASP A 71 -10.74 -14.42 -3.75
C ASP A 71 -11.18 -15.10 -2.44
N ALA A 72 -10.30 -15.85 -1.79
CA ALA A 72 -10.60 -16.49 -0.51
C ALA A 72 -10.87 -15.44 0.60
N LEU A 73 -10.12 -14.34 0.65
CA LEU A 73 -10.37 -13.25 1.58
C LEU A 73 -11.71 -12.56 1.28
N ASN A 74 -11.99 -12.26 0.02
CA ASN A 74 -13.26 -11.65 -0.38
C ASN A 74 -14.46 -12.57 -0.12
N ALA A 75 -14.32 -13.88 -0.30
CA ALA A 75 -15.35 -14.85 0.07
C ALA A 75 -15.63 -14.88 1.58
N LYS A 76 -14.60 -14.63 2.40
CA LYS A 76 -14.70 -14.66 3.87
C LYS A 76 -15.24 -13.35 4.46
N TYR A 77 -14.84 -12.22 3.92
CA TYR A 77 -15.07 -10.91 4.54
C TYR A 77 -15.88 -9.92 3.69
N GLY A 78 -16.22 -10.26 2.45
CA GLY A 78 -16.81 -9.33 1.48
C GLY A 78 -15.75 -8.67 0.59
N GLU A 79 -16.19 -7.89 -0.39
CA GLU A 79 -15.36 -7.30 -1.44
C GLU A 79 -14.50 -6.13 -0.92
N HIS A 80 -13.59 -6.42 0.02
CA HIS A 80 -12.68 -5.47 0.63
C HIS A 80 -11.24 -5.59 0.14
N PHE A 81 -10.91 -6.64 -0.61
CA PHE A 81 -9.53 -6.93 -0.98
C PHE A 81 -9.30 -6.81 -2.48
N MET A 82 -8.21 -6.16 -2.87
CA MET A 82 -7.82 -5.94 -4.25
C MET A 82 -6.37 -6.35 -4.49
N LEU A 83 -6.10 -6.79 -5.71
CA LEU A 83 -4.75 -6.95 -6.23
C LEU A 83 -4.55 -5.98 -7.39
N PHE A 84 -3.50 -5.20 -7.32
CA PHE A 84 -3.00 -4.40 -8.42
C PHE A 84 -1.66 -4.95 -8.86
N LEU A 85 -1.55 -5.34 -10.12
CA LEU A 85 -0.35 -5.90 -10.71
C LEU A 85 0.18 -4.93 -11.77
N ARG A 86 1.48 -4.66 -11.75
CA ARG A 86 2.13 -3.90 -12.82
C ARG A 86 2.87 -4.80 -13.79
N GLU A 87 2.79 -4.44 -15.07
CA GLU A 87 3.60 -5.08 -16.10
C GLU A 87 5.07 -4.67 -16.01
N ARG A 88 5.96 -5.59 -16.38
CA ARG A 88 7.37 -5.23 -16.58
C ARG A 88 7.55 -4.41 -17.84
N HIS A 89 8.37 -3.39 -17.76
CA HIS A 89 8.86 -2.59 -18.88
C HIS A 89 10.38 -2.65 -18.93
N PHE A 90 10.95 -2.57 -20.12
CA PHE A 90 12.41 -2.50 -20.25
C PHE A 90 12.92 -1.18 -19.69
N CYS A 91 13.86 -1.26 -18.75
CA CYS A 91 14.51 -0.12 -18.12
C CYS A 91 15.98 -0.10 -18.56
N GLU A 92 16.34 0.83 -19.46
CA GLU A 92 17.69 0.93 -20.01
C GLU A 92 18.76 1.08 -18.93
N GLY A 93 18.52 1.90 -17.90
CA GLY A 93 19.48 2.13 -16.81
C GLY A 93 19.80 0.90 -15.98
N GLU A 94 18.87 -0.07 -15.89
CA GLU A 94 19.03 -1.31 -15.15
C GLU A 94 19.31 -2.50 -16.09
N ASN A 95 19.22 -2.29 -17.40
CA ASN A 95 19.32 -3.32 -18.45
C ASN A 95 18.43 -4.55 -18.16
N ALA A 96 17.21 -4.32 -17.68
CA ALA A 96 16.27 -5.35 -17.27
C ALA A 96 14.80 -4.94 -17.48
N TYR A 97 13.93 -5.94 -17.58
CA TYR A 97 12.50 -5.75 -17.54
C TYR A 97 12.02 -5.73 -16.09
N MET A 98 11.38 -4.62 -15.66
CA MET A 98 10.89 -4.44 -14.29
C MET A 98 9.81 -3.36 -14.22
N GLY A 99 9.17 -3.20 -13.05
CA GLY A 99 8.32 -2.04 -12.76
C GLY A 99 9.15 -0.76 -12.73
N ARG A 100 8.80 0.22 -13.56
CA ARG A 100 9.50 1.52 -13.62
C ARG A 100 9.45 2.22 -12.28
N GLU A 101 10.61 2.80 -11.86
CA GLU A 101 10.76 3.55 -10.61
C GLU A 101 10.34 2.74 -9.37
N ARG A 102 10.26 1.44 -9.45
CA ARG A 102 9.96 0.54 -8.33
C ARG A 102 8.73 1.03 -7.52
N LYS A 103 8.83 1.11 -6.21
CA LYS A 103 7.75 1.52 -5.31
C LYS A 103 7.16 2.90 -5.63
N ARG A 104 7.99 3.89 -5.95
CA ARG A 104 7.52 5.23 -6.32
C ARG A 104 6.63 5.18 -7.55
N GLY A 105 7.09 4.50 -8.61
CA GLY A 105 6.33 4.35 -9.85
C GLY A 105 5.04 3.56 -9.64
N ALA A 106 5.05 2.55 -8.78
CA ALA A 106 3.86 1.78 -8.40
C ALA A 106 2.79 2.68 -7.78
N ILE A 107 3.15 3.49 -6.78
CA ILE A 107 2.23 4.41 -6.10
C ILE A 107 1.68 5.46 -7.08
N ILE A 108 2.53 6.04 -7.93
CA ILE A 108 2.09 7.01 -8.94
C ILE A 108 1.15 6.35 -9.96
N GLY A 109 1.45 5.13 -10.41
CA GLY A 109 0.60 4.35 -11.30
C GLY A 109 -0.77 4.09 -10.68
N LEU A 110 -0.80 3.68 -9.40
CA LEU A 110 -2.05 3.48 -8.66
C LEU A 110 -2.86 4.78 -8.54
N CYS A 111 -2.21 5.90 -8.20
CA CYS A 111 -2.90 7.19 -8.15
C CYS A 111 -3.52 7.60 -9.50
N ARG A 112 -2.84 7.32 -10.62
CA ARG A 112 -3.38 7.54 -11.96
C ARG A 112 -4.57 6.64 -12.25
N TYR A 113 -4.45 5.34 -11.95
CA TYR A 113 -5.52 4.37 -12.09
C TYR A 113 -6.78 4.79 -11.32
N LEU A 114 -6.64 5.14 -10.04
CA LEU A 114 -7.76 5.58 -9.18
C LEU A 114 -8.46 6.84 -9.71
N ARG A 115 -7.76 7.66 -10.50
CA ARG A 115 -8.28 8.88 -11.15
C ARG A 115 -8.82 8.62 -12.56
N GLY A 116 -8.86 7.38 -13.03
CA GLY A 116 -9.29 7.02 -14.38
C GLY A 116 -8.31 7.43 -15.49
N GLY A 117 -7.04 7.70 -15.14
CA GLY A 117 -5.98 8.01 -16.10
C GLY A 117 -5.28 6.74 -16.62
N GLU A 118 -4.48 6.91 -17.69
CA GLU A 118 -3.65 5.82 -18.22
C GLU A 118 -2.65 5.32 -17.18
N SER A 119 -2.62 4.00 -16.99
CA SER A 119 -1.74 3.32 -16.05
C SER A 119 -1.34 1.95 -16.59
N ASP A 120 -0.16 1.47 -16.18
CA ASP A 120 0.34 0.12 -16.43
C ASP A 120 -0.17 -0.91 -15.42
N ILE A 121 -1.20 -0.55 -14.66
CA ILE A 121 -1.78 -1.38 -13.61
C ILE A 121 -2.93 -2.24 -14.17
N ILE A 122 -2.87 -3.52 -13.84
CA ILE A 122 -3.96 -4.48 -14.03
C ILE A 122 -4.59 -4.72 -12.66
N ALA A 123 -5.88 -4.36 -12.52
CA ALA A 123 -6.62 -4.53 -11.29
C ALA A 123 -7.37 -5.87 -11.27
N TYR A 124 -7.37 -6.52 -10.10
CA TYR A 124 -8.14 -7.74 -9.83
C TYR A 124 -8.88 -7.60 -8.49
N GLY A 125 -10.16 -7.96 -8.49
CA GLY A 125 -11.12 -7.79 -7.39
C GLY A 125 -12.32 -6.98 -7.84
N LYS A 126 -13.33 -6.84 -6.99
CA LYS A 126 -14.62 -6.22 -7.36
C LYS A 126 -14.95 -4.96 -6.57
N ALA A 127 -14.09 -4.56 -5.63
CA ALA A 127 -14.33 -3.35 -4.86
C ALA A 127 -14.37 -2.12 -5.79
N ASP A 128 -15.26 -1.17 -5.49
CA ASP A 128 -15.37 0.08 -6.24
C ASP A 128 -14.18 1.01 -5.91
N THR A 129 -13.19 0.98 -6.77
CA THR A 129 -11.93 1.73 -6.62
C THR A 129 -12.02 3.18 -7.10
N HIS A 130 -13.00 3.52 -7.94
CA HIS A 130 -13.14 4.89 -8.46
C HIS A 130 -13.70 5.88 -7.43
N ALA A 131 -14.37 5.38 -6.40
CA ALA A 131 -14.85 6.20 -5.29
C ALA A 131 -13.79 6.45 -4.20
N VAL A 132 -12.57 5.93 -4.34
CA VAL A 132 -11.48 6.12 -3.37
C VAL A 132 -11.04 7.59 -3.33
N GLU A 133 -11.16 8.19 -2.14
CA GLU A 133 -10.78 9.57 -1.89
C GLU A 133 -9.40 9.69 -1.22
N TYR A 134 -9.06 8.72 -0.38
CA TYR A 134 -7.82 8.70 0.40
C TYR A 134 -7.05 7.41 0.16
N LEU A 135 -5.75 7.56 -0.06
CA LEU A 135 -4.82 6.46 -0.23
C LEU A 135 -3.82 6.45 0.93
N LEU A 136 -3.79 5.36 1.69
CA LEU A 136 -2.76 5.07 2.67
C LEU A 136 -1.80 4.04 2.06
N THR A 137 -0.51 4.36 2.03
CA THR A 137 0.51 3.42 1.58
C THR A 137 1.35 2.94 2.76
N LEU A 138 1.59 1.63 2.83
CA LEU A 138 2.37 0.99 3.88
C LEU A 138 3.59 0.31 3.28
N ASP A 139 4.68 0.22 4.04
CA ASP A 139 5.73 -0.73 3.73
C ASP A 139 5.27 -2.15 4.05
N GLU A 140 5.78 -3.16 3.36
CA GLU A 140 5.32 -4.54 3.53
C GLU A 140 5.59 -5.11 4.92
N ASP A 141 6.54 -4.55 5.66
CA ASP A 141 6.89 -4.90 7.04
C ASP A 141 6.16 -4.05 8.09
N THR A 142 5.42 -3.02 7.66
CA THR A 142 4.66 -2.13 8.55
C THR A 142 3.41 -2.82 9.07
N ARG A 143 3.13 -2.69 10.37
CA ARG A 143 1.89 -3.14 11.00
C ARG A 143 1.05 -1.95 11.44
N LEU A 144 -0.23 -1.98 11.11
CA LEU A 144 -1.19 -0.97 11.57
C LEU A 144 -1.71 -1.32 12.97
N ASN A 145 -1.67 -0.34 13.85
CA ASN A 145 -2.38 -0.44 15.13
C ASN A 145 -3.92 -0.42 14.90
N PRO A 146 -4.70 -1.02 15.80
CA PRO A 146 -6.16 -0.94 15.73
C PRO A 146 -6.65 0.51 15.65
N GLY A 147 -7.48 0.82 14.66
CA GLY A 147 -8.06 2.15 14.44
C GLY A 147 -7.14 3.17 13.76
N ALA A 148 -5.89 2.82 13.44
CA ALA A 148 -4.92 3.75 12.85
C ALA A 148 -5.39 4.38 11.53
N VAL A 149 -6.10 3.62 10.68
CA VAL A 149 -6.65 4.15 9.42
C VAL A 149 -7.69 5.24 9.71
N SER A 150 -8.58 5.01 10.67
CA SER A 150 -9.60 5.99 11.09
C SER A 150 -8.99 7.25 11.68
N ASP A 151 -7.93 7.11 12.50
CA ASP A 151 -7.24 8.24 13.11
C ASP A 151 -6.55 9.10 12.06
N MET A 152 -5.81 8.49 11.13
CA MET A 152 -5.17 9.21 10.01
C MET A 152 -6.19 9.88 9.11
N LEU A 153 -7.31 9.20 8.79
CA LEU A 153 -8.41 9.79 8.04
C LEU A 153 -8.98 11.01 8.79
N GLY A 154 -9.17 10.89 10.11
CA GLY A 154 -9.64 11.99 10.96
C GLY A 154 -8.76 13.23 10.86
N VAL A 155 -7.44 13.05 10.84
CA VAL A 155 -6.46 14.13 10.62
C VAL A 155 -6.64 14.74 9.23
N MET A 156 -6.74 13.92 8.18
CA MET A 156 -6.85 14.39 6.79
C MET A 156 -8.14 15.17 6.52
N ILE A 157 -9.28 14.73 7.05
CA ILE A 157 -10.58 15.39 6.81
C ILE A 157 -10.83 16.58 7.73
N HIS A 158 -9.95 16.81 8.73
CA HIS A 158 -10.12 17.93 9.64
C HIS A 158 -10.15 19.26 8.87
N PRO A 159 -11.13 20.16 9.10
CA PRO A 159 -11.29 21.38 8.30
C PRO A 159 -10.05 22.27 8.24
N MET A 160 -9.25 22.31 9.31
CA MET A 160 -8.02 23.10 9.35
C MET A 160 -6.87 22.49 8.54
N ASN A 161 -6.92 21.20 8.26
CA ASN A 161 -5.91 20.46 7.50
C ASN A 161 -6.24 20.38 6.02
N LYS A 162 -7.43 20.79 5.61
CA LYS A 162 -7.87 20.73 4.22
C LYS A 162 -6.89 21.50 3.31
N PRO A 163 -6.35 20.87 2.27
CA PRO A 163 -5.38 21.50 1.39
C PRO A 163 -6.03 22.62 0.55
N VAL A 164 -5.39 23.78 0.55
CA VAL A 164 -5.69 24.88 -0.37
C VAL A 164 -4.54 24.97 -1.38
N THR A 165 -4.85 24.71 -2.64
CA THR A 165 -3.85 24.65 -3.72
C THR A 165 -3.76 25.95 -4.49
N ASP A 166 -2.55 26.28 -4.95
CA ASP A 166 -2.31 27.24 -6.01
C ASP A 166 -2.24 26.49 -7.35
N GLU A 167 -3.28 26.59 -8.16
CA GLU A 167 -3.36 25.88 -9.43
C GLU A 167 -2.26 26.27 -10.41
N LYS A 168 -1.84 27.57 -10.41
CA LYS A 168 -0.78 28.05 -11.29
C LYS A 168 0.58 27.48 -10.91
N ARG A 169 0.89 27.42 -9.63
CA ARG A 169 2.17 26.94 -9.11
C ARG A 169 2.15 25.44 -8.80
N ARG A 170 0.98 24.79 -8.79
CA ARG A 170 0.78 23.37 -8.43
C ARG A 170 1.36 23.03 -7.05
N ILE A 171 1.18 23.93 -6.08
CA ILE A 171 1.63 23.73 -4.70
C ILE A 171 0.47 23.89 -3.73
N VAL A 172 0.58 23.24 -2.56
CA VAL A 172 -0.33 23.44 -1.43
C VAL A 172 0.13 24.68 -0.68
N LYS A 173 -0.74 25.72 -0.59
CA LYS A 173 -0.46 26.95 0.14
C LYS A 173 -0.84 26.86 1.62
N LYS A 174 -1.85 26.07 1.96
CA LYS A 174 -2.36 25.91 3.32
C LYS A 174 -2.94 24.53 3.48
N GLY A 175 -2.87 23.98 4.68
CA GLY A 175 -3.31 22.61 4.97
C GLY A 175 -2.29 21.58 4.49
N TYR A 176 -2.70 20.32 4.39
CA TYR A 176 -1.82 19.18 4.08
C TYR A 176 -2.43 18.29 3.01
N ALA A 177 -1.66 17.95 1.98
CA ALA A 177 -2.04 16.96 0.98
C ALA A 177 -1.56 15.55 1.35
N ILE A 178 -0.57 15.46 2.22
CA ILE A 178 0.03 14.19 2.70
C ILE A 178 0.24 14.33 4.20
N VAL A 179 -0.05 13.25 4.93
CA VAL A 179 0.26 13.08 6.36
C VAL A 179 1.04 11.80 6.53
N ALA A 180 2.10 11.85 7.32
CA ALA A 180 2.83 10.68 7.75
C ALA A 180 2.63 10.49 9.26
N PRO A 181 2.17 9.31 9.73
CA PRO A 181 2.09 9.03 11.15
C PRO A 181 3.49 8.80 11.72
N ARG A 182 3.62 8.95 13.03
CA ARG A 182 4.81 8.51 13.74
C ARG A 182 4.85 6.98 13.70
N THR A 183 6.03 6.43 13.40
CA THR A 183 6.28 5.00 13.44
C THR A 183 7.04 4.64 14.71
N ASP A 184 6.63 3.56 15.36
CA ASP A 184 7.31 2.99 16.51
C ASP A 184 7.83 1.58 16.19
N ILE A 185 8.91 1.16 16.84
CA ILE A 185 9.46 -0.19 16.68
C ILE A 185 8.59 -1.17 17.48
N SER A 186 8.22 -2.30 16.89
CA SER A 186 7.43 -3.32 17.60
C SER A 186 8.22 -3.92 18.77
N LEU A 187 7.51 -4.27 19.86
CA LEU A 187 8.09 -4.94 21.03
C LEU A 187 8.81 -6.25 20.65
N GLU A 188 8.29 -6.99 19.69
CA GLU A 188 8.92 -8.22 19.16
C GLU A 188 10.26 -7.95 18.49
N SER A 189 10.41 -6.82 17.80
CA SER A 189 11.66 -6.43 17.15
C SER A 189 12.68 -5.89 18.15
N SER A 190 12.20 -5.21 19.22
CA SER A 190 13.06 -4.64 20.28
C SER A 190 13.72 -5.70 21.15
N SER A 191 13.11 -6.88 21.28
CA SER A 191 13.64 -7.99 22.09
C SER A 191 14.59 -8.94 21.34
N LYS A 192 14.78 -8.78 20.03
CA LYS A 192 15.60 -9.71 19.22
C LYS A 192 17.10 -9.53 19.36
N THR A 193 17.57 -8.37 19.82
CA THR A 193 19.01 -8.13 20.01
C THR A 193 19.25 -7.27 21.25
N ARG A 194 20.41 -7.49 21.92
CA ARG A 194 20.83 -6.66 23.07
C ARG A 194 20.98 -5.18 22.71
N PHE A 195 21.30 -4.88 21.47
CA PHE A 195 21.37 -3.50 20.96
C PHE A 195 19.97 -2.87 20.91
N ALA A 196 18.98 -3.60 20.40
CA ALA A 196 17.60 -3.15 20.36
C ALA A 196 17.02 -2.93 21.77
N GLU A 197 17.31 -3.82 22.73
CA GLU A 197 16.90 -3.66 24.14
C GLU A 197 17.47 -2.40 24.80
N LEU A 198 18.74 -2.05 24.49
CA LEU A 198 19.40 -0.87 25.05
C LEU A 198 18.90 0.46 24.46
N TYR A 199 18.45 0.46 23.21
CA TYR A 199 17.97 1.65 22.49
C TYR A 199 16.46 1.73 22.40
N PHE A 200 15.74 0.75 22.96
CA PHE A 200 14.28 0.79 23.05
C PHE A 200 13.85 1.77 24.13
N GLY A 201 13.41 2.97 23.74
CA GLY A 201 12.91 4.00 24.64
C GLY A 201 12.21 5.13 23.88
N ILE A 202 11.55 6.01 24.63
CA ILE A 202 10.77 7.18 24.13
C ILE A 202 11.61 8.17 23.29
N GLY A 203 12.88 7.89 23.08
CA GLY A 203 13.85 8.72 22.34
C GLY A 203 14.25 8.18 20.98
N GLY A 204 13.42 7.38 20.32
CA GLY A 204 13.70 6.88 18.95
C GLY A 204 14.03 8.04 18.02
N MET A 205 15.20 7.99 17.35
CA MET A 205 15.52 8.94 16.28
C MET A 205 14.43 8.85 15.21
N ASP A 206 13.77 9.96 14.96
CA ASP A 206 12.94 10.11 13.76
C ASP A 206 13.91 10.11 12.56
N VAL A 207 13.88 9.03 11.79
CA VAL A 207 14.76 8.84 10.62
C VAL A 207 14.43 9.83 9.50
N TYR A 208 13.33 10.59 9.62
CA TYR A 208 12.81 11.52 8.63
C TYR A 208 12.73 12.98 9.11
N SER A 209 13.26 13.30 10.30
CA SER A 209 13.37 14.69 10.79
C SER A 209 14.70 15.33 10.40
#